data_697dda8af077778b1dc4880c36373c52
#
_entry.id   697dda8af077778b1dc4880c36373c52
#
_cell.length_a   1.000
_cell.length_b   1.000
_cell.length_c   1.000
_cell.angle_alpha   90.00
_cell.angle_beta   90.00
_cell.angle_gamma   90.00
#
_symmetry.space_group_name_H-M   'P 1'
#
loop_
_entity.id
_entity.type
_entity.pdbx_description
1 polymer ?
#
loop_
_entity_poly.entity_id
_entity_poly.type
_entity_poly.pdbx_seq_one_letter_code
_entity_poly.pdbx_strand_id
1 'polypeptide(L)'
;MSSPGDKTAKSNRRAFLKKAAAIGLGATLSGPSLWQPRRAAAQITLPKEPMPRRPFGRSGITVSTLSLGGMFDILNNRLMLAKALDWGIDYWDTAEGYGGGRSEEGIGRWFARNPDTRKQVFLVTKLSPRRGEKSLKRLRTDYIDLLFVHGIRGIKNIDAGLESWSQAMKKAGKIRLFGFSTHANMEDCLEGAAKLPSIDGIMFTYNYRLMHESRMNRAVDACFRAGIGLTAMKTQGGGPVKSNNDSELEMAGRFMQKGATDHQAKLMAVWEDKRIASICSQMPNLTIMAANATAAVNQIRLSQADRVLLARYAKQTCSDYCAGCSRFCSDVLSERVPINDVMRCLMYHHC
;
A
#
# COMPACT_ATOMS: atom_id res chain seq x y z
N MET A 1 -5.30 7.78 -63.48
CA MET A 1 -6.44 7.49 -62.60
C MET A 1 -6.03 7.86 -61.17
N SER A 2 -6.41 9.06 -60.77
CA SER A 2 -6.05 9.69 -59.50
C SER A 2 -7.17 9.43 -58.49
N SER A 3 -6.79 8.92 -57.30
CA SER A 3 -7.68 8.69 -56.17
C SER A 3 -7.81 9.95 -55.32
N PRO A 4 -8.97 10.30 -54.79
CA PRO A 4 -9.15 11.53 -54.02
C PRO A 4 -8.81 11.38 -52.57
N GLY A 5 -8.10 12.37 -52.03
CA GLY A 5 -7.68 12.43 -50.64
C GLY A 5 -8.81 12.75 -49.66
N ASP A 6 -8.75 12.07 -48.57
CA ASP A 6 -9.60 12.25 -47.38
C ASP A 6 -9.16 13.49 -46.59
N LYS A 7 -10.05 14.49 -46.51
CA LYS A 7 -9.88 15.70 -45.71
C LYS A 7 -10.60 15.51 -44.39
N THR A 8 -9.87 15.03 -43.35
CA THR A 8 -10.37 15.06 -41.97
C THR A 8 -10.44 16.50 -41.47
N ALA A 9 -11.65 16.96 -41.24
CA ALA A 9 -11.96 18.30 -40.74
C ALA A 9 -11.50 18.44 -39.28
N LYS A 10 -10.47 19.25 -39.04
CA LYS A 10 -10.10 19.71 -37.71
C LYS A 10 -11.24 20.55 -37.13
N SER A 11 -11.98 20.02 -36.17
CA SER A 11 -13.00 20.73 -35.40
C SER A 11 -12.34 21.88 -34.63
N ASN A 12 -12.66 23.12 -34.99
CA ASN A 12 -12.09 24.32 -34.38
C ASN A 12 -12.84 24.63 -33.07
N ARG A 13 -12.18 24.53 -31.96
CA ARG A 13 -12.70 24.84 -30.59
C ARG A 13 -13.43 26.19 -30.52
N ARG A 14 -13.01 27.17 -31.33
CA ARG A 14 -13.64 28.50 -31.43
C ARG A 14 -15.02 28.46 -32.07
N ALA A 15 -15.25 27.55 -33.03
CA ALA A 15 -16.55 27.35 -33.69
C ALA A 15 -17.56 26.65 -32.78
N PHE A 16 -17.07 25.71 -31.94
CA PHE A 16 -17.89 25.04 -30.94
C PHE A 16 -18.38 26.03 -29.86
N LEU A 17 -17.49 26.88 -29.34
CA LEU A 17 -17.86 27.89 -28.35
C LEU A 17 -18.82 28.97 -28.90
N LYS A 18 -18.71 29.35 -30.17
CA LYS A 18 -19.66 30.29 -30.79
C LYS A 18 -21.05 29.67 -31.00
N LYS A 19 -21.14 28.38 -31.29
CA LYS A 19 -22.45 27.68 -31.41
C LYS A 19 -23.10 27.48 -30.04
N ALA A 20 -22.33 27.26 -28.97
CA ALA A 20 -22.85 27.16 -27.61
C ALA A 20 -23.40 28.49 -27.07
N ALA A 21 -22.81 29.63 -27.47
CA ALA A 21 -23.29 30.97 -27.09
C ALA A 21 -24.58 31.40 -27.88
N ALA A 22 -24.83 30.86 -29.06
CA ALA A 22 -25.99 31.24 -29.87
C ALA A 22 -27.32 30.54 -29.49
N ILE A 23 -27.26 29.53 -28.60
CA ILE A 23 -28.45 28.81 -28.13
C ILE A 23 -28.99 29.40 -26.80
N GLY A 24 -28.28 30.37 -26.19
CA GLY A 24 -28.59 30.95 -24.91
C GLY A 24 -29.38 32.25 -24.85
N LEU A 25 -29.91 32.74 -25.98
CA LEU A 25 -30.67 34.01 -26.02
C LEU A 25 -32.13 33.77 -26.42
N GLY A 26 -32.98 33.53 -25.46
CA GLY A 26 -34.42 33.55 -25.71
C GLY A 26 -35.28 32.76 -24.72
N ALA A 27 -35.30 33.15 -23.44
CA ALA A 27 -36.44 32.92 -22.57
C ALA A 27 -36.26 33.71 -21.26
N THR A 28 -36.76 34.94 -21.23
CA THR A 28 -37.04 35.63 -19.96
C THR A 28 -38.34 35.05 -19.42
N LEU A 29 -38.24 34.14 -18.46
CA LEU A 29 -39.31 33.82 -17.55
C LEU A 29 -38.82 34.02 -16.11
N SER A 30 -39.33 35.08 -15.51
CA SER A 30 -39.19 35.40 -14.10
C SER A 30 -39.88 34.35 -13.24
N GLY A 31 -39.10 33.46 -12.68
CA GLY A 31 -39.45 32.51 -11.60
C GLY A 31 -38.28 32.33 -10.66
N PRO A 32 -38.50 32.10 -9.35
CA PRO A 32 -37.41 32.03 -8.41
C PRO A 32 -36.50 30.86 -8.78
N SER A 33 -35.22 31.16 -9.00
CA SER A 33 -34.15 30.26 -9.38
C SER A 33 -33.96 29.18 -8.32
N LEU A 34 -34.54 28.00 -8.54
CA LEU A 34 -34.32 26.79 -7.73
C LEU A 34 -33.11 25.93 -8.22
N TRP A 35 -32.31 26.46 -9.11
CA TRP A 35 -31.12 25.75 -9.59
C TRP A 35 -29.84 26.46 -9.12
N GLN A 36 -29.62 26.47 -7.81
CA GLN A 36 -28.26 26.57 -7.32
C GLN A 36 -27.60 25.20 -7.53
N PRO A 37 -26.53 25.08 -8.36
CA PRO A 37 -25.71 23.89 -8.29
C PRO A 37 -25.09 23.88 -6.89
N ARG A 38 -25.67 23.09 -5.99
CA ARG A 38 -24.96 22.69 -4.78
C ARG A 38 -23.68 22.01 -5.23
N ARG A 39 -22.64 22.80 -5.41
CA ARG A 39 -21.28 22.32 -5.22
C ARG A 39 -21.17 21.97 -3.72
N ALA A 40 -21.74 20.86 -3.34
CA ALA A 40 -21.23 20.11 -2.24
C ALA A 40 -19.84 19.64 -2.71
N ALA A 41 -18.84 20.52 -2.61
CA ALA A 41 -17.49 20.06 -2.40
C ALA A 41 -17.64 19.16 -1.19
N ALA A 42 -17.57 17.83 -1.43
CA ALA A 42 -17.46 16.89 -0.33
C ALA A 42 -16.22 17.35 0.42
N GLN A 43 -16.42 18.12 1.48
CA GLN A 43 -15.36 18.43 2.41
C GLN A 43 -14.94 17.05 2.92
N ILE A 44 -13.76 16.62 2.54
CA ILE A 44 -13.12 15.47 3.14
C ILE A 44 -12.96 15.86 4.61
N THR A 45 -13.96 15.52 5.40
CA THR A 45 -13.92 15.72 6.84
C THR A 45 -12.92 14.73 7.37
N LEU A 46 -11.75 15.22 7.72
CA LEU A 46 -10.74 14.42 8.38
C LEU A 46 -11.29 13.92 9.71
N PRO A 47 -10.95 12.69 10.09
CA PRO A 47 -11.32 12.21 11.41
C PRO A 47 -10.74 13.18 12.46
N LYS A 48 -11.54 13.52 13.45
CA LYS A 48 -11.10 14.33 14.58
C LYS A 48 -10.17 13.56 15.54
N GLU A 49 -10.28 12.25 15.50
CA GLU A 49 -9.50 11.36 16.34
C GLU A 49 -8.07 11.17 15.79
N PRO A 50 -7.06 11.02 16.67
CA PRO A 50 -5.70 10.82 16.25
C PRO A 50 -5.51 9.46 15.56
N MET A 51 -4.57 9.39 14.62
CA MET A 51 -4.18 8.14 13.97
C MET A 51 -3.77 7.09 15.01
N PRO A 52 -4.41 5.91 15.04
CA PRO A 52 -4.04 4.85 15.95
C PRO A 52 -2.59 4.39 15.75
N ARG A 53 -1.94 4.01 16.84
CA ARG A 53 -0.54 3.57 16.84
C ARG A 53 -0.42 2.21 17.49
N ARG A 54 0.59 1.44 17.04
CA ARG A 54 0.91 0.13 17.61
C ARG A 54 2.41 -0.02 17.83
N PRO A 55 2.83 -0.83 18.84
CA PRO A 55 4.23 -1.20 19.01
C PRO A 55 4.75 -1.92 17.74
N PHE A 56 5.97 -1.58 17.33
CA PHE A 56 6.66 -2.26 16.25
C PHE A 56 7.58 -3.35 16.80
N GLY A 57 7.01 -4.51 17.06
CA GLY A 57 7.71 -5.62 17.68
C GLY A 57 8.35 -5.24 19.02
N ARG A 58 9.57 -5.77 19.26
CA ARG A 58 10.38 -5.50 20.47
C ARG A 58 11.22 -4.21 20.39
N SER A 59 11.06 -3.41 19.33
CA SER A 59 11.93 -2.25 19.07
C SER A 59 11.79 -1.09 20.07
N GLY A 60 10.75 -1.08 20.90
CA GLY A 60 10.39 0.05 21.75
C GLY A 60 9.77 1.23 20.99
N ILE A 61 9.61 1.11 19.68
CA ILE A 61 9.03 2.15 18.82
C ILE A 61 7.55 1.86 18.59
N THR A 62 6.71 2.89 18.59
CA THR A 62 5.32 2.81 18.14
C THR A 62 5.20 3.48 16.78
N VAL A 63 4.41 2.89 15.89
CA VAL A 63 4.19 3.39 14.52
C VAL A 63 2.70 3.59 14.25
N SER A 64 2.36 4.47 13.31
CA SER A 64 0.99 4.60 12.83
C SER A 64 0.50 3.28 12.24
N THR A 65 -0.77 2.93 12.49
CA THR A 65 -1.37 1.69 11.97
C THR A 65 -1.58 1.71 10.46
N LEU A 66 -1.47 2.87 9.84
CA LEU A 66 -1.43 3.09 8.40
C LEU A 66 -0.07 3.70 8.05
N SER A 67 0.62 3.13 7.05
CA SER A 67 1.86 3.70 6.53
C SER A 67 1.70 4.18 5.09
N LEU A 68 2.41 5.25 4.75
CA LEU A 68 2.47 5.81 3.41
C LEU A 68 3.38 4.95 2.52
N GLY A 69 2.78 4.16 1.63
CA GLY A 69 3.52 3.41 0.61
C GLY A 69 3.95 4.31 -0.53
N GLY A 70 5.24 4.58 -0.63
CA GLY A 70 5.84 5.56 -1.52
C GLY A 70 6.09 5.09 -2.96
N MET A 71 5.42 4.04 -3.45
CA MET A 71 5.56 3.57 -4.83
C MET A 71 4.74 4.42 -5.80
N PHE A 72 4.92 5.74 -5.74
CA PHE A 72 4.34 6.73 -6.67
C PHE A 72 5.31 7.90 -6.86
N ASP A 73 5.00 8.84 -7.73
CA ASP A 73 5.85 10.01 -7.99
C ASP A 73 5.79 11.02 -6.83
N ILE A 74 6.50 10.72 -5.75
CA ILE A 74 6.63 11.60 -4.57
C ILE A 74 7.30 12.92 -4.96
N LEU A 75 8.23 12.90 -5.90
CA LEU A 75 9.01 14.09 -6.28
C LEU A 75 8.11 15.24 -6.76
N ASN A 76 7.04 14.92 -7.49
CA ASN A 76 6.06 15.89 -7.97
C ASN A 76 4.84 16.03 -7.03
N ASN A 77 4.68 15.13 -6.05
CA ASN A 77 3.54 15.08 -5.14
C ASN A 77 3.91 15.25 -3.66
N ARG A 78 4.86 16.14 -3.37
CA ARG A 78 5.37 16.34 -1.99
C ARG A 78 4.32 16.82 -0.98
N LEU A 79 3.21 17.41 -1.44
CA LEU A 79 2.07 17.74 -0.58
C LEU A 79 1.54 16.50 0.16
N MET A 80 1.69 15.31 -0.44
CA MET A 80 1.29 14.05 0.19
C MET A 80 2.08 13.78 1.47
N LEU A 81 3.37 14.16 1.53
CA LEU A 81 4.20 13.99 2.73
C LEU A 81 3.75 14.91 3.86
N ALA A 82 3.44 16.19 3.53
CA ALA A 82 2.88 17.12 4.50
C ALA A 82 1.57 16.58 5.10
N LYS A 83 0.65 16.16 4.22
CA LYS A 83 -0.66 15.68 4.65
C LYS A 83 -0.58 14.35 5.39
N ALA A 84 0.37 13.48 5.06
CA ALA A 84 0.62 12.27 5.82
C ALA A 84 0.97 12.62 7.29
N LEU A 85 1.90 13.56 7.52
CA LEU A 85 2.24 14.01 8.87
C LEU A 85 1.07 14.72 9.56
N ASP A 86 0.39 15.63 8.88
CA ASP A 86 -0.79 16.32 9.43
C ASP A 86 -1.85 15.34 9.94
N TRP A 87 -1.96 14.16 9.29
CA TRP A 87 -2.94 13.13 9.64
C TRP A 87 -2.36 12.00 10.52
N GLY A 88 -1.15 12.20 11.04
CA GLY A 88 -0.50 11.26 11.94
C GLY A 88 0.03 9.98 11.28
N ILE A 89 0.15 9.97 9.94
CA ILE A 89 0.79 8.86 9.19
C ILE A 89 2.28 9.11 9.19
N ASP A 90 2.96 8.65 10.23
CA ASP A 90 4.38 8.87 10.44
C ASP A 90 5.28 7.73 9.95
N TYR A 91 4.74 6.60 9.56
CA TYR A 91 5.47 5.51 8.94
C TYR A 91 5.50 5.73 7.42
N TRP A 92 6.67 6.07 6.88
CA TRP A 92 6.86 6.26 5.44
C TRP A 92 7.72 5.17 4.84
N ASP A 93 7.17 4.49 3.85
CA ASP A 93 7.80 3.38 3.13
C ASP A 93 8.22 3.80 1.73
N THR A 94 9.47 3.51 1.37
CA THR A 94 10.02 3.69 0.03
C THR A 94 10.91 2.52 -0.37
N ALA A 95 11.61 2.62 -1.48
CA ALA A 95 12.63 1.68 -1.92
C ALA A 95 13.59 2.32 -2.93
N GLU A 96 14.83 1.81 -3.00
CA GLU A 96 15.84 2.28 -3.97
C GLU A 96 15.37 2.18 -5.42
N GLY A 97 14.52 1.19 -5.73
CA GLY A 97 13.99 0.94 -7.07
C GLY A 97 12.72 1.74 -7.42
N TYR A 98 12.04 2.37 -6.46
CA TYR A 98 10.78 3.04 -6.74
C TYR A 98 10.99 4.28 -7.62
N GLY A 99 10.44 4.21 -8.85
CA GLY A 99 10.64 5.26 -9.85
C GLY A 99 12.11 5.49 -10.21
N GLY A 100 12.96 4.46 -10.14
CA GLY A 100 14.41 4.59 -10.36
C GLY A 100 15.13 5.41 -9.29
N GLY A 101 14.60 5.43 -8.07
CA GLY A 101 15.14 6.21 -6.93
C GLY A 101 14.45 7.57 -6.71
N ARG A 102 13.52 7.96 -7.58
CA ARG A 102 12.80 9.25 -7.49
C ARG A 102 11.93 9.33 -6.23
N SER A 103 11.42 8.19 -5.73
CA SER A 103 10.68 8.15 -4.48
C SER A 103 11.56 8.55 -3.28
N GLU A 104 12.74 7.94 -3.15
CA GLU A 104 13.72 8.33 -2.11
C GLU A 104 14.17 9.80 -2.27
N GLU A 105 14.42 10.23 -3.51
CA GLU A 105 14.82 11.62 -3.80
C GLU A 105 13.72 12.62 -3.40
N GLY A 106 12.46 12.30 -3.65
CA GLY A 106 11.31 13.13 -3.25
C GLY A 106 11.24 13.33 -1.75
N ILE A 107 11.39 12.23 -0.98
CA ILE A 107 11.47 12.27 0.48
C ILE A 107 12.69 13.06 0.95
N GLY A 108 13.86 12.83 0.34
CA GLY A 108 15.09 13.56 0.69
C GLY A 108 14.98 15.06 0.43
N ARG A 109 14.34 15.48 -0.66
CA ARG A 109 14.05 16.91 -0.93
C ARG A 109 13.06 17.50 0.07
N TRP A 110 12.15 16.69 0.60
CA TRP A 110 11.27 17.09 1.67
C TRP A 110 12.06 17.35 2.96
N PHE A 111 12.86 16.40 3.43
CA PHE A 111 13.66 16.56 4.64
C PHE A 111 14.64 17.74 4.56
N ALA A 112 15.26 17.97 3.40
CA ALA A 112 16.14 19.12 3.22
C ALA A 112 15.44 20.48 3.38
N ARG A 113 14.12 20.54 3.14
CA ARG A 113 13.31 21.76 3.31
C ARG A 113 12.61 21.83 4.68
N ASN A 114 12.43 20.67 5.32
CA ASN A 114 11.72 20.52 6.57
C ASN A 114 12.53 19.61 7.52
N PRO A 115 13.73 20.01 7.95
CA PRO A 115 14.66 19.14 8.68
C PRO A 115 14.08 18.59 9.99
N ASP A 116 13.28 19.37 10.69
CA ASP A 116 12.65 18.97 11.97
C ASP A 116 11.66 17.81 11.80
N THR A 117 11.13 17.58 10.59
CA THR A 117 10.19 16.50 10.34
C THR A 117 10.87 15.13 10.29
N ARG A 118 12.21 15.06 10.06
CA ARG A 118 12.92 13.78 10.00
C ARG A 118 12.74 12.95 11.28
N LYS A 119 12.76 13.58 12.44
CA LYS A 119 12.59 12.91 13.74
C LYS A 119 11.17 12.46 14.03
N GLN A 120 10.19 12.99 13.29
CA GLN A 120 8.78 12.64 13.42
C GLN A 120 8.41 11.42 12.57
N VAL A 121 9.27 11.03 11.62
CA VAL A 121 9.01 9.98 10.64
C VAL A 121 9.75 8.71 10.99
N PHE A 122 9.03 7.59 11.04
CA PHE A 122 9.58 6.25 10.99
C PHE A 122 9.84 5.91 9.52
N LEU A 123 11.07 6.19 9.08
CA LEU A 123 11.47 6.07 7.67
C LEU A 123 11.94 4.66 7.35
N VAL A 124 11.31 4.08 6.34
CA VAL A 124 11.61 2.74 5.86
C VAL A 124 12.00 2.78 4.40
N THR A 125 13.09 2.14 4.04
CA THR A 125 13.45 1.89 2.64
C THR A 125 13.86 0.44 2.41
N LYS A 126 13.81 0.04 1.15
CA LYS A 126 14.14 -1.31 0.71
C LYS A 126 15.23 -1.23 -0.35
N LEU A 127 16.20 -2.11 -0.24
CA LEU A 127 17.31 -2.15 -1.19
C LEU A 127 17.77 -3.57 -1.48
N SER A 128 18.51 -3.69 -2.56
CA SER A 128 19.34 -4.88 -2.78
C SER A 128 20.44 -4.92 -1.73
N PRO A 129 20.87 -6.12 -1.31
CA PRO A 129 21.85 -6.25 -0.24
C PRO A 129 23.08 -5.36 -0.41
N ARG A 130 23.54 -4.74 0.70
CA ARG A 130 24.80 -3.97 0.81
C ARG A 130 24.85 -2.64 0.06
N ARG A 131 23.71 -2.02 -0.28
CA ARG A 131 23.66 -0.72 -1.00
C ARG A 131 23.15 0.46 -0.17
N GLY A 132 23.11 0.35 1.15
CA GLY A 132 22.49 1.33 2.06
C GLY A 132 22.94 2.78 1.94
N GLU A 133 24.22 3.02 1.58
CA GLU A 133 24.77 4.38 1.50
C GLU A 133 24.14 5.23 0.38
N LYS A 134 23.78 4.60 -0.75
CA LYS A 134 23.10 5.32 -1.84
C LYS A 134 21.73 5.83 -1.41
N SER A 135 20.99 5.02 -0.65
CA SER A 135 19.68 5.40 -0.12
C SER A 135 19.79 6.54 0.89
N LEU A 136 20.73 6.49 1.84
CA LEU A 136 20.99 7.58 2.76
C LEU A 136 21.27 8.91 2.04
N LYS A 137 22.10 8.86 0.98
CA LYS A 137 22.42 10.05 0.17
C LYS A 137 21.18 10.61 -0.54
N ARG A 138 20.35 9.75 -1.16
CA ARG A 138 19.12 10.20 -1.85
C ARG A 138 18.09 10.73 -0.85
N LEU A 139 17.93 10.05 0.28
CA LEU A 139 17.04 10.44 1.36
C LEU A 139 17.51 11.64 2.16
N ARG A 140 18.78 12.09 1.95
CA ARG A 140 19.40 13.24 2.64
C ARG A 140 19.23 13.15 4.16
N THR A 141 19.55 11.98 4.70
CA THR A 141 19.47 11.69 6.13
C THR A 141 20.65 10.83 6.55
N ASP A 142 21.04 10.94 7.81
CA ASP A 142 22.18 10.20 8.37
C ASP A 142 21.78 8.78 8.78
N TYR A 143 20.48 8.52 8.94
CA TYR A 143 19.99 7.21 9.37
C TYR A 143 18.64 6.84 8.73
N ILE A 144 18.37 5.54 8.69
CA ILE A 144 17.10 4.91 8.30
C ILE A 144 16.55 4.20 9.52
N ASP A 145 15.26 4.35 9.81
CA ASP A 145 14.66 3.68 10.97
C ASP A 145 14.55 2.17 10.75
N LEU A 146 14.14 1.74 9.57
CA LEU A 146 14.07 0.31 9.25
C LEU A 146 14.53 0.08 7.81
N LEU A 147 15.55 -0.75 7.66
CA LEU A 147 16.07 -1.14 6.37
C LEU A 147 15.64 -2.55 6.00
N PHE A 148 14.98 -2.70 4.86
CA PHE A 148 14.59 -4.00 4.34
C PHE A 148 15.48 -4.49 3.19
N VAL A 149 15.79 -5.78 3.20
CA VAL A 149 16.16 -6.50 1.98
C VAL A 149 14.91 -6.65 1.13
N HIS A 150 14.97 -6.19 -0.13
CA HIS A 150 13.79 -6.06 -0.96
C HIS A 150 13.38 -7.37 -1.63
N GLY A 151 12.20 -7.88 -1.30
CA GLY A 151 11.54 -8.96 -2.05
C GLY A 151 12.24 -10.31 -1.98
N ILE A 152 12.68 -10.76 -0.80
CA ILE A 152 13.25 -12.11 -0.65
C ILE A 152 12.22 -13.19 -1.00
N ARG A 153 12.70 -14.34 -1.48
CA ARG A 153 11.88 -15.49 -1.84
C ARG A 153 12.05 -16.68 -0.90
N GLY A 154 13.02 -16.62 -0.02
CA GLY A 154 13.31 -17.62 1.00
C GLY A 154 14.24 -17.06 2.04
N ILE A 155 14.17 -17.59 3.26
CA ILE A 155 14.96 -17.09 4.39
C ILE A 155 16.47 -17.23 4.18
N LYS A 156 16.90 -18.17 3.34
CA LYS A 156 18.31 -18.33 2.93
C LYS A 156 18.91 -17.08 2.26
N ASN A 157 18.07 -16.15 1.79
CA ASN A 157 18.55 -14.87 1.27
C ASN A 157 19.08 -13.94 2.38
N ILE A 158 18.84 -14.27 3.64
CA ILE A 158 19.41 -13.61 4.81
C ILE A 158 20.54 -14.51 5.31
N ASP A 159 21.71 -14.35 4.72
CA ASP A 159 22.90 -15.10 5.08
C ASP A 159 23.69 -14.45 6.23
N ALA A 160 24.65 -15.16 6.83
CA ALA A 160 25.48 -14.67 7.92
C ALA A 160 26.28 -13.40 7.55
N GLY A 161 26.68 -13.26 6.28
CA GLY A 161 27.37 -12.06 5.79
C GLY A 161 26.46 -10.83 5.77
N LEU A 162 25.20 -11.01 5.43
CA LEU A 162 24.20 -9.95 5.44
C LEU A 162 23.80 -9.59 6.89
N GLU A 163 23.69 -10.58 7.78
CA GLU A 163 23.47 -10.35 9.20
C GLU A 163 24.62 -9.52 9.81
N SER A 164 25.86 -9.93 9.57
CA SER A 164 27.05 -9.21 10.02
C SER A 164 27.11 -7.77 9.51
N TRP A 165 26.78 -7.58 8.20
CA TRP A 165 26.69 -6.26 7.60
C TRP A 165 25.61 -5.41 8.27
N SER A 166 24.44 -5.98 8.54
CA SER A 166 23.35 -5.25 9.19
C SER A 166 23.73 -4.78 10.60
N GLN A 167 24.44 -5.63 11.37
CA GLN A 167 24.97 -5.27 12.70
C GLN A 167 26.00 -4.14 12.61
N ALA A 168 26.90 -4.18 11.61
CA ALA A 168 27.85 -3.08 11.38
C ALA A 168 27.12 -1.76 11.05
N MET A 169 26.08 -1.81 10.24
CA MET A 169 25.25 -0.62 9.91
C MET A 169 24.50 -0.09 11.14
N LYS A 170 23.97 -0.97 11.99
CA LYS A 170 23.36 -0.58 13.26
C LYS A 170 24.41 0.07 14.20
N LYS A 171 25.57 -0.53 14.34
CA LYS A 171 26.66 0.00 15.18
C LYS A 171 27.15 1.36 14.68
N ALA A 172 27.18 1.56 13.36
CA ALA A 172 27.53 2.84 12.74
C ALA A 172 26.42 3.90 12.83
N GLY A 173 25.26 3.58 13.42
CA GLY A 173 24.11 4.48 13.51
C GLY A 173 23.42 4.77 12.17
N LYS A 174 23.72 3.99 11.12
CA LYS A 174 23.16 4.18 9.76
C LYS A 174 21.77 3.59 9.62
N ILE A 175 21.45 2.55 10.37
CA ILE A 175 20.12 1.97 10.47
C ILE A 175 19.79 1.69 11.94
N ARG A 176 18.52 1.80 12.32
CA ARG A 176 18.07 1.43 13.66
C ARG A 176 17.60 -0.03 13.70
N LEU A 177 16.83 -0.43 12.70
CA LEU A 177 16.22 -1.75 12.59
C LEU A 177 16.54 -2.36 11.22
N PHE A 178 16.55 -3.70 11.17
CA PHE A 178 16.83 -4.48 9.96
C PHE A 178 15.78 -5.56 9.74
N GLY A 179 15.52 -5.91 8.48
CA GLY A 179 14.60 -6.96 8.13
C GLY A 179 14.47 -7.16 6.63
N PHE A 180 13.32 -7.64 6.19
CA PHE A 180 13.07 -7.87 4.77
C PHE A 180 11.60 -7.63 4.38
N SER A 181 11.39 -7.50 3.06
CA SER A 181 10.06 -7.61 2.48
C SER A 181 9.93 -8.88 1.65
N THR A 182 8.73 -9.45 1.56
CA THR A 182 8.46 -10.63 0.75
C THR A 182 7.05 -10.64 0.17
N HIS A 183 6.93 -11.16 -1.07
CA HIS A 183 5.68 -11.45 -1.76
C HIS A 183 5.56 -12.93 -2.12
N ALA A 184 6.55 -13.75 -1.76
CA ALA A 184 6.64 -15.13 -2.15
C ALA A 184 7.04 -15.99 -0.96
N ASN A 185 6.52 -17.22 -0.88
CA ASN A 185 6.84 -18.20 0.18
C ASN A 185 6.79 -17.57 1.57
N MET A 186 5.76 -16.77 1.83
CA MET A 186 5.70 -15.90 3.01
C MET A 186 5.77 -16.70 4.30
N GLU A 187 5.07 -17.83 4.38
CA GLU A 187 5.06 -18.68 5.57
C GLU A 187 6.46 -19.22 5.88
N ASP A 188 7.18 -19.71 4.86
CA ASP A 188 8.56 -20.21 5.04
C ASP A 188 9.51 -19.09 5.47
N CYS A 189 9.36 -17.88 4.87
CA CYS A 189 10.16 -16.73 5.23
C CYS A 189 9.89 -16.28 6.68
N LEU A 190 8.63 -16.25 7.11
CA LEU A 190 8.24 -15.85 8.45
C LEU A 190 8.68 -16.89 9.50
N GLU A 191 8.41 -18.18 9.26
CA GLU A 191 8.81 -19.28 10.15
C GLU A 191 10.33 -19.32 10.34
N GLY A 192 11.09 -19.06 9.28
CA GLY A 192 12.54 -18.95 9.32
C GLY A 192 13.01 -17.70 10.07
N ALA A 193 12.41 -16.55 9.79
CA ALA A 193 12.77 -15.28 10.43
C ALA A 193 12.54 -15.28 11.93
N ALA A 194 11.49 -15.97 12.41
CA ALA A 194 11.22 -16.10 13.84
C ALA A 194 12.37 -16.74 14.63
N LYS A 195 13.32 -17.39 13.96
CA LYS A 195 14.53 -18.03 14.53
C LYS A 195 15.79 -17.17 14.42
N LEU A 196 15.70 -16.00 13.73
CA LEU A 196 16.84 -15.11 13.49
C LEU A 196 16.76 -13.87 14.37
N PRO A 197 17.64 -13.73 15.39
CA PRO A 197 17.64 -12.56 16.28
C PRO A 197 17.95 -11.24 15.58
N SER A 198 18.57 -11.30 14.40
CA SER A 198 18.94 -10.14 13.58
C SER A 198 17.75 -9.44 12.93
N ILE A 199 16.61 -10.12 12.80
CA ILE A 199 15.41 -9.58 12.15
C ILE A 199 14.53 -8.83 13.16
N ASP A 200 14.34 -7.53 12.90
CA ASP A 200 13.51 -6.65 13.72
C ASP A 200 12.14 -6.39 13.09
N GLY A 201 12.04 -6.48 11.75
CA GLY A 201 10.81 -6.18 11.04
C GLY A 201 10.63 -6.97 9.74
N ILE A 202 9.39 -7.22 9.38
CA ILE A 202 9.02 -7.90 8.13
C ILE A 202 7.84 -7.17 7.49
N MET A 203 7.94 -6.90 6.18
CA MET A 203 6.81 -6.47 5.36
C MET A 203 6.43 -7.58 4.39
N PHE A 204 5.18 -8.05 4.44
CA PHE A 204 4.76 -9.21 3.67
C PHE A 204 3.34 -9.06 3.12
N THR A 205 3.02 -9.82 2.08
CA THR A 205 1.65 -9.88 1.56
C THR A 205 0.75 -10.51 2.60
N TYR A 206 -0.21 -9.71 3.10
CA TYR A 206 -1.18 -10.17 4.10
C TYR A 206 -2.51 -9.47 3.90
N ASN A 207 -3.59 -10.25 3.79
CA ASN A 207 -4.90 -9.74 3.48
C ASN A 207 -6.00 -10.74 3.92
N TYR A 208 -7.26 -10.34 3.76
CA TYR A 208 -8.43 -11.14 4.15
C TYR A 208 -8.50 -12.54 3.52
N ARG A 209 -7.76 -12.81 2.42
CA ARG A 209 -7.69 -14.14 1.78
C ARG A 209 -6.74 -15.09 2.51
N LEU A 210 -5.63 -14.54 3.04
CA LEU A 210 -4.51 -15.30 3.62
C LEU A 210 -4.61 -15.41 5.15
N MET A 211 -5.24 -14.44 5.80
CA MET A 211 -5.25 -14.34 7.27
C MET A 211 -5.96 -15.50 7.97
N HIS A 212 -6.77 -16.29 7.25
CA HIS A 212 -7.48 -17.43 7.80
C HIS A 212 -6.77 -18.77 7.54
N GLU A 213 -5.72 -18.76 6.72
CA GLU A 213 -4.93 -19.95 6.43
C GLU A 213 -4.13 -20.39 7.67
N SER A 214 -4.28 -21.66 8.07
CA SER A 214 -3.69 -22.16 9.31
C SER A 214 -2.17 -22.02 9.36
N ARG A 215 -1.48 -22.22 8.23
CA ARG A 215 -0.04 -22.07 8.16
C ARG A 215 0.39 -20.61 8.27
N MET A 216 -0.29 -19.71 7.57
CA MET A 216 -0.04 -18.27 7.68
C MET A 216 -0.24 -17.77 9.12
N ASN A 217 -1.31 -18.22 9.77
CA ASN A 217 -1.58 -17.86 11.16
C ASN A 217 -0.45 -18.29 12.11
N ARG A 218 0.04 -19.54 11.96
CA ARG A 218 1.18 -20.01 12.78
C ARG A 218 2.46 -19.23 12.52
N ALA A 219 2.76 -18.91 11.26
CA ALA A 219 3.94 -18.16 10.86
C ALA A 219 3.91 -16.71 11.41
N VAL A 220 2.77 -16.02 11.30
CA VAL A 220 2.55 -14.69 11.87
C VAL A 220 2.69 -14.73 13.40
N ASP A 221 2.13 -15.74 14.04
CA ASP A 221 2.22 -15.97 15.49
C ASP A 221 3.67 -16.17 15.95
N ALA A 222 4.45 -16.97 15.22
CA ALA A 222 5.85 -17.20 15.51
C ALA A 222 6.67 -15.89 15.48
N CYS A 223 6.48 -15.07 14.43
CA CYS A 223 7.13 -13.77 14.32
C CYS A 223 6.68 -12.80 15.43
N PHE A 224 5.37 -12.76 15.73
CA PHE A 224 4.87 -11.91 16.80
C PHE A 224 5.45 -12.28 18.16
N ARG A 225 5.50 -13.58 18.50
CA ARG A 225 6.14 -14.08 19.75
C ARG A 225 7.65 -13.82 19.78
N ALA A 226 8.32 -13.84 18.62
CA ALA A 226 9.73 -13.46 18.52
C ALA A 226 9.96 -11.94 18.64
N GLY A 227 8.89 -11.14 18.76
CA GLY A 227 8.98 -9.70 18.91
C GLY A 227 9.35 -8.97 17.60
N ILE A 228 9.06 -9.57 16.43
CA ILE A 228 9.30 -8.96 15.12
C ILE A 228 8.14 -8.03 14.77
N GLY A 229 8.44 -6.80 14.36
CA GLY A 229 7.44 -5.84 13.88
C GLY A 229 6.89 -6.26 12.51
N LEU A 230 5.56 -6.41 12.40
CA LEU A 230 4.91 -6.92 11.19
C LEU A 230 4.16 -5.81 10.45
N THR A 231 4.46 -5.63 9.18
CA THR A 231 3.76 -4.70 8.29
C THR A 231 3.07 -5.47 7.17
N ALA A 232 1.76 -5.32 7.06
CA ALA A 232 0.98 -5.91 5.98
C ALA A 232 1.03 -5.03 4.72
N MET A 233 1.25 -5.64 3.57
CA MET A 233 1.07 -5.01 2.26
C MET A 233 0.15 -5.85 1.38
N LYS A 234 -0.30 -5.28 0.23
CA LYS A 234 -1.26 -5.95 -0.68
C LYS A 234 -2.57 -6.35 0.01
N THR A 235 -3.01 -5.52 0.91
CA THR A 235 -4.17 -5.75 1.80
C THR A 235 -5.50 -5.77 1.04
N GLN A 236 -5.56 -5.20 -0.16
CA GLN A 236 -6.72 -5.30 -1.06
C GLN A 236 -6.94 -6.72 -1.61
N GLY A 237 -5.93 -7.59 -1.51
CA GLY A 237 -6.04 -9.01 -1.83
C GLY A 237 -5.96 -9.34 -3.32
N GLY A 238 -5.58 -8.38 -4.18
CA GLY A 238 -5.47 -8.61 -5.63
C GLY A 238 -6.75 -9.15 -6.26
N GLY A 239 -6.65 -9.57 -7.50
CA GLY A 239 -7.75 -10.13 -8.26
C GLY A 239 -8.55 -9.08 -9.03
N PRO A 240 -9.15 -9.46 -10.15
CA PRO A 240 -9.90 -8.56 -10.99
C PRO A 240 -11.13 -8.06 -10.23
N VAL A 241 -11.32 -6.76 -10.26
CA VAL A 241 -12.59 -6.14 -9.87
C VAL A 241 -13.56 -6.39 -11.03
N LYS A 242 -14.15 -7.58 -11.09
CA LYS A 242 -15.25 -7.86 -12.00
C LYS A 242 -16.54 -7.61 -11.24
N SER A 243 -17.20 -6.51 -11.54
CA SER A 243 -18.48 -6.07 -10.95
C SER A 243 -19.69 -6.92 -11.35
N ASN A 244 -19.48 -8.19 -11.70
CA ASN A 244 -20.51 -9.15 -12.06
C ASN A 244 -20.68 -10.29 -11.05
N ASN A 245 -20.13 -10.11 -9.86
CA ASN A 245 -20.22 -11.10 -8.80
C ASN A 245 -21.24 -10.62 -7.75
N ASP A 246 -22.27 -11.43 -7.48
CA ASP A 246 -23.31 -11.11 -6.48
C ASP A 246 -22.72 -10.80 -5.10
N SER A 247 -21.64 -11.49 -4.71
CA SER A 247 -20.96 -11.23 -3.45
C SER A 247 -20.28 -9.86 -3.40
N GLU A 248 -19.84 -9.33 -4.52
CA GLU A 248 -19.26 -8.00 -4.58
C GLU A 248 -20.33 -6.92 -4.42
N LEU A 249 -21.47 -7.09 -5.10
CA LEU A 249 -22.64 -6.21 -4.93
C LEU A 249 -23.15 -6.24 -3.49
N GLU A 250 -23.25 -7.44 -2.89
CA GLU A 250 -23.65 -7.60 -1.50
C GLU A 250 -22.64 -6.93 -0.54
N MET A 251 -21.33 -7.10 -0.79
CA MET A 251 -20.29 -6.42 -0.01
C MET A 251 -20.40 -4.91 -0.11
N ALA A 252 -20.46 -4.37 -1.33
CA ALA A 252 -20.55 -2.94 -1.56
C ALA A 252 -21.79 -2.36 -0.82
N GLY A 253 -22.98 -2.95 -1.01
CA GLY A 253 -24.19 -2.50 -0.34
C GLY A 253 -24.11 -2.58 1.18
N ARG A 254 -23.60 -3.69 1.71
CA ARG A 254 -23.49 -3.92 3.16
C ARG A 254 -22.50 -2.95 3.83
N PHE A 255 -21.34 -2.72 3.24
CA PHE A 255 -20.35 -1.82 3.82
C PHE A 255 -20.72 -0.35 3.64
N MET A 256 -21.34 0.02 2.52
CA MET A 256 -21.91 1.37 2.34
C MET A 256 -22.94 1.72 3.41
N GLN A 257 -23.82 0.79 3.79
CA GLN A 257 -24.77 0.97 4.90
C GLN A 257 -24.09 1.21 6.24
N LYS A 258 -22.85 0.71 6.41
CA LYS A 258 -22.02 0.95 7.60
C LYS A 258 -21.12 2.20 7.47
N GLY A 259 -21.22 2.95 6.38
CA GLY A 259 -20.39 4.13 6.13
C GLY A 259 -18.96 3.81 5.68
N ALA A 260 -18.74 2.62 5.11
CA ALA A 260 -17.44 2.20 4.57
C ALA A 260 -17.58 1.69 3.14
N THR A 261 -16.48 1.73 2.39
CA THR A 261 -16.39 1.05 1.09
C THR A 261 -15.89 -0.40 1.29
N ASP A 262 -16.03 -1.24 0.28
CA ASP A 262 -15.46 -2.59 0.25
C ASP A 262 -13.93 -2.56 0.39
N HIS A 263 -13.25 -1.58 -0.23
CA HIS A 263 -11.81 -1.34 -0.07
C HIS A 263 -11.44 -1.06 1.40
N GLN A 264 -12.19 -0.22 2.07
CA GLN A 264 -11.99 0.08 3.49
C GLN A 264 -12.24 -1.16 4.36
N ALA A 265 -13.26 -1.96 4.05
CA ALA A 265 -13.55 -3.20 4.77
C ALA A 265 -12.39 -4.22 4.69
N LYS A 266 -11.72 -4.33 3.53
CA LYS A 266 -10.53 -5.18 3.36
C LYS A 266 -9.35 -4.71 4.23
N LEU A 267 -9.16 -3.40 4.39
CA LEU A 267 -8.18 -2.84 5.33
C LEU A 267 -8.58 -3.15 6.78
N MET A 268 -9.85 -2.93 7.13
CA MET A 268 -10.37 -3.18 8.48
C MET A 268 -10.19 -4.63 8.91
N ALA A 269 -10.37 -5.59 8.00
CA ALA A 269 -10.12 -7.00 8.27
C ALA A 269 -8.67 -7.24 8.74
N VAL A 270 -7.69 -6.61 8.11
CA VAL A 270 -6.28 -6.74 8.50
C VAL A 270 -5.99 -5.99 9.81
N TRP A 271 -6.60 -4.83 10.06
CA TRP A 271 -6.44 -4.10 11.33
C TRP A 271 -7.04 -4.82 12.55
N GLU A 272 -7.97 -5.75 12.35
CA GLU A 272 -8.47 -6.61 13.44
C GLU A 272 -7.37 -7.53 13.98
N ASP A 273 -6.41 -7.93 13.16
CA ASP A 273 -5.25 -8.70 13.62
C ASP A 273 -4.26 -7.79 14.36
N LYS A 274 -4.24 -7.92 15.68
CA LYS A 274 -3.41 -7.08 16.56
C LYS A 274 -1.90 -7.40 16.48
N ARG A 275 -1.52 -8.50 15.82
CA ARG A 275 -0.13 -8.87 15.55
C ARG A 275 0.48 -7.99 14.45
N ILE A 276 -0.34 -7.38 13.59
CA ILE A 276 0.09 -6.48 12.52
C ILE A 276 0.22 -5.06 13.07
N ALA A 277 1.43 -4.52 13.05
CA ALA A 277 1.72 -3.18 13.56
C ALA A 277 1.21 -2.09 12.62
N SER A 278 1.36 -2.27 11.31
CA SER A 278 0.95 -1.27 10.31
C SER A 278 0.52 -1.91 9.00
N ILE A 279 -0.32 -1.21 8.25
CA ILE A 279 -0.67 -1.53 6.87
C ILE A 279 0.04 -0.55 5.94
N CYS A 280 0.87 -1.06 5.03
CA CYS A 280 1.48 -0.25 3.98
C CYS A 280 0.54 -0.16 2.78
N SER A 281 0.02 1.04 2.54
CA SER A 281 -0.88 1.32 1.42
C SER A 281 -0.29 2.37 0.48
N GLN A 282 -0.27 2.07 -0.80
CA GLN A 282 0.04 3.07 -1.83
C GLN A 282 -1.12 4.08 -1.89
N MET A 283 -0.80 5.34 -1.64
CA MET A 283 -1.77 6.43 -1.59
C MET A 283 -1.29 7.59 -2.47
N PRO A 284 -1.45 7.48 -3.82
CA PRO A 284 -0.86 8.43 -4.77
C PRO A 284 -1.59 9.77 -4.85
N ASN A 285 -2.74 9.91 -4.18
CA ASN A 285 -3.54 11.12 -4.13
C ASN A 285 -4.24 11.30 -2.78
N LEU A 286 -4.68 12.53 -2.51
CA LEU A 286 -5.32 12.89 -1.23
C LEU A 286 -6.64 12.16 -0.98
N THR A 287 -7.41 11.84 -2.02
CA THR A 287 -8.69 11.13 -1.87
C THR A 287 -8.48 9.73 -1.30
N ILE A 288 -7.54 8.98 -1.86
CA ILE A 288 -7.20 7.63 -1.37
C ILE A 288 -6.60 7.72 0.04
N MET A 289 -5.70 8.68 0.27
CA MET A 289 -5.10 8.85 1.60
C MET A 289 -6.17 9.19 2.65
N ALA A 290 -7.09 10.11 2.36
CA ALA A 290 -8.17 10.47 3.26
C ALA A 290 -9.11 9.29 3.54
N ALA A 291 -9.49 8.53 2.51
CA ALA A 291 -10.33 7.35 2.67
C ALA A 291 -9.67 6.30 3.57
N ASN A 292 -8.37 6.03 3.37
CA ASN A 292 -7.64 5.07 4.19
C ASN A 292 -7.39 5.57 5.62
N ALA A 293 -7.06 6.86 5.78
CA ALA A 293 -6.90 7.48 7.10
C ALA A 293 -8.21 7.45 7.88
N THR A 294 -9.33 7.79 7.24
CA THR A 294 -10.66 7.71 7.85
C THR A 294 -10.99 6.28 8.30
N ALA A 295 -10.69 5.27 7.47
CA ALA A 295 -10.88 3.88 7.83
C ALA A 295 -10.01 3.44 9.01
N ALA A 296 -8.75 3.92 9.06
CA ALA A 296 -7.82 3.60 10.14
C ALA A 296 -8.26 4.19 11.48
N VAL A 297 -8.84 5.39 11.47
CA VAL A 297 -9.29 6.07 12.68
C VAL A 297 -10.65 5.55 13.16
N ASN A 298 -11.62 5.43 12.26
CA ASN A 298 -12.99 5.04 12.62
C ASN A 298 -13.11 3.57 13.04
N GLN A 299 -12.20 2.70 12.59
CA GLN A 299 -12.11 1.26 12.92
C GLN A 299 -13.47 0.58 13.13
N ILE A 300 -14.35 0.66 12.11
CA ILE A 300 -15.63 -0.06 12.13
C ILE A 300 -15.33 -1.54 12.35
N ARG A 301 -15.85 -2.12 13.43
CA ARG A 301 -15.66 -3.55 13.70
C ARG A 301 -16.46 -4.38 12.72
N LEU A 302 -15.80 -5.33 12.10
CA LEU A 302 -16.45 -6.28 11.23
C LEU A 302 -17.26 -7.27 12.09
N SER A 303 -18.54 -7.41 11.79
CA SER A 303 -19.38 -8.45 12.38
C SER A 303 -18.98 -9.83 11.84
N GLN A 304 -19.45 -10.90 12.47
CA GLN A 304 -19.23 -12.25 11.95
C GLN A 304 -19.78 -12.41 10.52
N ALA A 305 -20.93 -11.81 10.23
CA ALA A 305 -21.50 -11.84 8.89
C ALA A 305 -20.63 -11.10 7.85
N ASP A 306 -19.95 -10.01 8.23
CA ASP A 306 -19.00 -9.31 7.34
C ASP A 306 -17.79 -10.20 7.02
N ARG A 307 -17.26 -10.90 8.01
CA ARG A 307 -16.14 -11.85 7.81
C ARG A 307 -16.54 -13.04 6.92
N VAL A 308 -17.74 -13.58 7.13
CA VAL A 308 -18.28 -14.65 6.26
C VAL A 308 -18.42 -14.16 4.83
N LEU A 309 -18.89 -12.93 4.63
CA LEU A 309 -19.03 -12.35 3.30
C LEU A 309 -17.66 -12.15 2.61
N LEU A 310 -16.67 -11.62 3.33
CA LEU A 310 -15.30 -11.49 2.82
C LEU A 310 -14.68 -12.86 2.48
N ALA A 311 -14.90 -13.88 3.32
CA ALA A 311 -14.43 -15.23 3.06
C ALA A 311 -15.10 -15.86 1.83
N ARG A 312 -16.41 -15.65 1.66
CA ARG A 312 -17.16 -16.09 0.47
C ARG A 312 -16.63 -15.42 -0.79
N TYR A 313 -16.42 -14.10 -0.77
CA TYR A 313 -15.82 -13.36 -1.86
C TYR A 313 -14.41 -13.86 -2.18
N ALA A 314 -13.58 -14.09 -1.16
CA ALA A 314 -12.25 -14.67 -1.35
C ALA A 314 -12.31 -16.02 -2.08
N LYS A 315 -13.23 -16.89 -1.71
CA LYS A 315 -13.43 -18.21 -2.34
C LYS A 315 -13.93 -18.11 -3.79
N GLN A 316 -14.88 -17.23 -4.06
CA GLN A 316 -15.45 -17.04 -5.41
C GLN A 316 -14.47 -16.43 -6.41
N THR A 317 -13.51 -15.67 -5.93
CA THR A 317 -12.49 -14.97 -6.75
C THR A 317 -11.09 -15.57 -6.59
N CYS A 318 -10.98 -16.82 -6.12
CA CYS A 318 -9.66 -17.44 -5.87
C CYS A 318 -8.94 -17.87 -7.16
N SER A 319 -9.65 -18.13 -8.26
CA SER A 319 -9.06 -18.48 -9.55
C SER A 319 -8.13 -17.40 -10.11
N ASP A 320 -8.41 -16.14 -9.79
CA ASP A 320 -7.67 -15.00 -10.26
C ASP A 320 -6.63 -14.50 -9.22
N TYR A 321 -6.45 -15.23 -8.12
CA TYR A 321 -5.56 -14.84 -7.04
C TYR A 321 -4.35 -15.77 -6.94
N CYS A 322 -3.13 -15.19 -6.96
CA CYS A 322 -1.88 -15.90 -6.71
C CYS A 322 -1.26 -15.46 -5.38
N ALA A 323 -1.15 -16.39 -4.43
CA ALA A 323 -0.49 -16.14 -3.13
C ALA A 323 1.04 -16.04 -3.23
N GLY A 324 1.64 -16.33 -4.39
CA GLY A 324 3.08 -16.23 -4.62
C GLY A 324 3.91 -17.39 -4.04
N CYS A 325 3.29 -18.52 -3.68
CA CYS A 325 4.05 -19.70 -3.24
C CYS A 325 4.73 -20.40 -4.44
N SER A 326 5.96 -20.87 -4.28
CA SER A 326 6.64 -21.69 -5.29
C SER A 326 6.34 -23.18 -5.15
N ARG A 327 5.92 -23.60 -3.96
CA ARG A 327 5.76 -24.99 -3.53
C ARG A 327 4.87 -25.86 -4.42
N PHE A 328 3.81 -25.30 -5.02
CA PHE A 328 2.87 -26.08 -5.83
C PHE A 328 3.12 -25.96 -7.33
N CYS A 329 3.63 -24.84 -7.79
CA CYS A 329 3.74 -24.57 -9.22
C CYS A 329 5.16 -24.75 -9.75
N SER A 330 6.18 -24.31 -9.01
CA SER A 330 7.57 -24.33 -9.49
C SER A 330 8.19 -25.71 -9.39
N ASP A 331 7.80 -26.54 -8.43
CA ASP A 331 8.29 -27.89 -8.24
C ASP A 331 7.96 -28.81 -9.44
N VAL A 332 6.81 -28.55 -10.10
CA VAL A 332 6.36 -29.32 -11.27
C VAL A 332 7.27 -29.11 -12.49
N LEU A 333 7.91 -27.94 -12.62
CA LEU A 333 8.76 -27.58 -13.75
C LEU A 333 10.25 -27.44 -13.37
N SER A 334 10.69 -28.09 -12.30
CA SER A 334 12.08 -28.11 -11.86
C SER A 334 12.69 -26.72 -11.71
N GLU A 335 11.93 -25.74 -11.21
CA GLU A 335 12.31 -24.34 -10.97
C GLU A 335 12.78 -23.55 -12.23
N ARG A 336 12.72 -24.14 -13.43
CA ARG A 336 13.17 -23.48 -14.67
C ARG A 336 12.28 -22.30 -15.08
N VAL A 337 11.02 -22.33 -14.68
CA VAL A 337 10.05 -21.26 -14.98
C VAL A 337 9.47 -20.75 -13.66
N PRO A 338 9.59 -19.46 -13.35
CA PRO A 338 9.03 -18.87 -12.14
C PRO A 338 7.50 -18.66 -12.27
N ILE A 339 6.75 -19.77 -12.30
CA ILE A 339 5.29 -19.76 -12.53
C ILE A 339 4.58 -18.84 -11.54
N ASN A 340 4.97 -18.89 -10.28
CA ASN A 340 4.38 -18.03 -9.23
C ASN A 340 4.55 -16.54 -9.53
N ASP A 341 5.65 -16.10 -10.14
CA ASP A 341 5.84 -14.70 -10.53
C ASP A 341 5.02 -14.34 -11.75
N VAL A 342 4.98 -15.24 -12.76
CA VAL A 342 4.17 -15.04 -13.97
C VAL A 342 2.70 -14.91 -13.58
N MET A 343 2.18 -15.85 -12.78
CA MET A 343 0.79 -15.82 -12.30
C MET A 343 0.48 -14.56 -11.48
N ARG A 344 1.43 -14.12 -10.66
CA ARG A 344 1.28 -12.90 -9.88
C ARG A 344 1.31 -11.64 -10.75
N CYS A 345 2.16 -11.60 -11.77
CA CYS A 345 2.16 -10.51 -12.75
C CYS A 345 0.85 -10.47 -13.52
N LEU A 346 0.32 -11.62 -13.96
CA LEU A 346 -0.99 -11.71 -14.60
C LEU A 346 -2.11 -11.20 -13.68
N MET A 347 -2.11 -11.62 -12.42
CA MET A 347 -3.06 -11.13 -11.43
C MET A 347 -3.06 -9.60 -11.33
N TYR A 348 -1.89 -8.95 -11.32
CA TYR A 348 -1.80 -7.50 -11.26
C TYR A 348 -2.06 -6.79 -12.60
N HIS A 349 -1.93 -7.48 -13.71
CA HIS A 349 -2.26 -6.93 -15.02
C HIS A 349 -3.77 -6.82 -15.22
N HIS A 350 -4.55 -7.69 -14.58
CA HIS A 350 -6.01 -7.73 -14.67
C HIS A 350 -6.73 -6.94 -13.56
N CYS A 351 -5.98 -6.23 -12.69
CA CYS A 351 -6.53 -5.41 -11.61
C CYS A 351 -6.76 -3.95 -11.99
#